data_971d2e62e163ef029b56c615ee49129a
#
_entry.id   971d2e62e163ef029b56c615ee49129a
#
_cell.length_a   1.000
_cell.length_b   1.000
_cell.length_c   1.000
_cell.angle_alpha   90.00
_cell.angle_beta   90.00
_cell.angle_gamma   90.00
#
_symmetry.space_group_name_H-M   'P 1'
#
loop_
_entity.id
_entity.type
_entity.pdbx_description
1 polymer ?
#
loop_
_entity_poly.entity_id
_entity_poly.type
_entity_poly.pdbx_seq_one_letter_code
_entity_poly.pdbx_strand_id
1 'polypeptide(L)'
;MRLFVLTLLFVVDASAVYAGEAYCHAIRNSDTRNHCLAIVKPQDSYCYSVQESDTKNLCLAQAKRQTSYCYSISSADTKNFCLATVR
;
A
#
# COMPACT_ATOMS: atom_id res chain seq x y z
N MET A 1 -6.56 7.12 -37.20
CA MET A 1 -5.21 6.88 -36.69
C MET A 1 -4.97 7.48 -35.31
N ARG A 2 -5.35 8.73 -35.08
CA ARG A 2 -5.13 9.37 -33.77
C ARG A 2 -5.94 8.70 -32.65
N LEU A 3 -7.15 8.30 -32.93
CA LEU A 3 -7.99 7.59 -31.95
C LEU A 3 -7.38 6.25 -31.55
N PHE A 4 -6.72 5.60 -32.50
CA PHE A 4 -6.07 4.32 -32.25
C PHE A 4 -4.92 4.47 -31.25
N VAL A 5 -4.12 5.52 -31.40
CA VAL A 5 -3.00 5.79 -30.50
C VAL A 5 -3.48 6.08 -29.08
N LEU A 6 -4.53 6.87 -28.93
CA LEU A 6 -5.13 7.18 -27.62
C LEU A 6 -5.61 5.92 -26.91
N THR A 7 -6.23 4.99 -27.65
CA THR A 7 -6.70 3.74 -27.08
C THR A 7 -5.54 2.89 -26.57
N LEU A 8 -4.42 2.85 -27.27
CA LEU A 8 -3.23 2.12 -26.86
C LEU A 8 -2.65 2.69 -25.57
N LEU A 9 -2.58 4.01 -25.42
CA LEU A 9 -2.07 4.67 -24.21
C LEU A 9 -2.92 4.31 -23.00
N PHE A 10 -4.23 4.28 -23.17
CA PHE A 10 -5.15 3.93 -22.10
C PHE A 10 -4.93 2.49 -21.63
N VAL A 11 -4.74 1.56 -22.54
CA VAL A 11 -4.49 0.16 -22.21
C VAL A 11 -3.18 -0.02 -21.46
N VAL A 12 -2.13 0.72 -21.82
CA VAL A 12 -0.83 0.68 -21.12
C VAL A 12 -0.98 1.12 -19.69
N ASP A 13 -1.72 2.19 -19.42
CA ASP A 13 -1.96 2.68 -18.06
C ASP A 13 -2.66 1.61 -17.20
N ALA A 14 -3.67 0.94 -17.74
CA ALA A 14 -4.38 -0.12 -17.04
C ALA A 14 -3.44 -1.28 -16.70
N SER A 15 -2.56 -1.66 -17.62
CA SER A 15 -1.60 -2.74 -17.39
C SER A 15 -0.63 -2.41 -16.26
N ALA A 16 -0.22 -1.15 -16.11
CA ALA A 16 0.70 -0.72 -15.07
C ALA A 16 0.10 -0.95 -13.67
N VAL A 17 -1.20 -0.71 -13.49
CA VAL A 17 -1.89 -0.95 -12.21
C VAL A 17 -1.85 -2.42 -11.81
N TYR A 18 -2.15 -3.31 -12.76
CA TYR A 18 -2.12 -4.75 -12.50
C TYR A 18 -0.71 -5.26 -12.21
N ALA A 19 0.30 -4.68 -12.84
CA ALA A 19 1.68 -5.06 -12.61
C ALA A 19 2.11 -4.84 -11.15
N GLY A 20 1.68 -3.73 -10.53
CA GLY A 20 1.98 -3.44 -9.13
C GLY A 20 1.41 -4.50 -8.19
N GLU A 21 0.17 -4.91 -8.40
CA GLU A 21 -0.47 -5.94 -7.58
C GLU A 21 0.25 -7.27 -7.70
N ALA A 22 0.69 -7.64 -8.91
CA ALA A 22 1.40 -8.89 -9.13
C ALA A 22 2.68 -8.98 -8.29
N TYR A 23 3.40 -7.88 -8.15
CA TYR A 23 4.60 -7.86 -7.32
C TYR A 23 4.29 -8.09 -5.85
N CYS A 24 3.16 -7.57 -5.36
CA CYS A 24 2.74 -7.84 -3.99
C CYS A 24 2.54 -9.33 -3.74
N HIS A 25 1.90 -10.04 -4.68
CA HIS A 25 1.65 -11.48 -4.54
C HIS A 25 2.91 -12.30 -4.57
N ALA A 26 4.00 -11.78 -5.10
CA ALA A 26 5.30 -12.45 -5.11
C ALA A 26 6.01 -12.36 -3.76
N ILE A 27 5.57 -11.51 -2.85
CA ILE A 27 6.17 -11.35 -1.53
C ILE A 27 5.81 -12.56 -0.66
N ARG A 28 6.82 -13.20 -0.06
CA ARG A 28 6.62 -14.42 0.72
C ARG A 28 6.15 -14.14 2.15
N ASN A 29 6.67 -13.08 2.76
CA ASN A 29 6.26 -12.69 4.11
C ASN A 29 4.82 -12.20 4.08
N SER A 30 3.94 -12.83 4.86
CA SER A 30 2.51 -12.53 4.80
C SER A 30 2.18 -11.11 5.24
N ASP A 31 2.86 -10.58 6.26
CA ASP A 31 2.62 -9.22 6.73
C ASP A 31 3.06 -8.20 5.68
N THR A 32 4.24 -8.40 5.11
CA THR A 32 4.74 -7.51 4.05
C THR A 32 3.84 -7.57 2.82
N ARG A 33 3.37 -8.75 2.46
CA ARG A 33 2.45 -8.94 1.34
C ARG A 33 1.13 -8.20 1.57
N ASN A 34 0.55 -8.36 2.75
CA ASN A 34 -0.72 -7.71 3.09
C ASN A 34 -0.55 -6.19 3.13
N HIS A 35 0.56 -5.70 3.67
CA HIS A 35 0.86 -4.27 3.66
C HIS A 35 0.96 -3.75 2.22
N CYS A 36 1.68 -4.46 1.36
CA CYS A 36 1.81 -4.12 -0.05
C CYS A 36 0.44 -4.03 -0.73
N LEU A 37 -0.40 -5.05 -0.53
CA LEU A 37 -1.73 -5.10 -1.14
C LEU A 37 -2.62 -3.96 -0.66
N ALA A 38 -2.53 -3.59 0.62
CA ALA A 38 -3.33 -2.49 1.17
C ALA A 38 -2.99 -1.17 0.50
N ILE A 39 -1.72 -0.96 0.16
CA ILE A 39 -1.26 0.29 -0.46
C ILE A 39 -1.61 0.31 -1.95
N VAL A 40 -1.36 -0.79 -2.65
CA VAL A 40 -1.55 -0.85 -4.11
C VAL A 40 -3.02 -0.86 -4.48
N LYS A 41 -3.86 -1.53 -3.69
CA LYS A 41 -5.31 -1.63 -3.94
C LYS A 41 -6.13 -0.61 -3.15
N PRO A 42 -5.56 0.35 -2.48
CA PRO A 42 -6.05 1.20 -1.38
C PRO A 42 -7.23 0.59 -0.61
N GLN A 43 -6.99 -0.58 -0.02
CA GLN A 43 -7.99 -1.30 0.79
C GLN A 43 -7.41 -1.59 2.16
N ASP A 44 -7.93 -0.91 3.17
CA ASP A 44 -7.46 -1.06 4.55
C ASP A 44 -7.74 -2.46 5.13
N SER A 45 -8.64 -3.23 4.51
CA SER A 45 -8.93 -4.58 4.98
C SER A 45 -7.68 -5.47 4.99
N TYR A 46 -6.76 -5.27 4.07
CA TYR A 46 -5.50 -6.03 4.08
C TYR A 46 -4.64 -5.71 5.30
N CYS A 47 -4.73 -4.49 5.82
CA CYS A 47 -4.00 -4.09 7.01
C CYS A 47 -4.40 -4.90 8.24
N TYR A 48 -5.67 -5.23 8.34
CA TYR A 48 -6.18 -5.99 9.49
C TYR A 48 -5.69 -7.44 9.50
N SER A 49 -5.21 -7.94 8.36
CA SER A 49 -4.60 -9.27 8.27
C SER A 49 -3.12 -9.27 8.65
N VAL A 50 -2.51 -8.09 8.80
CA VAL A 50 -1.13 -7.97 9.27
C VAL A 50 -1.08 -8.31 10.74
N GLN A 51 -0.20 -9.22 11.15
CA GLN A 51 -0.13 -9.70 12.52
C GLN A 51 0.79 -8.87 13.40
N GLU A 52 1.89 -8.38 12.86
CA GLU A 52 2.83 -7.57 13.62
C GLU A 52 2.21 -6.18 13.85
N SER A 53 2.12 -5.79 15.12
CA SER A 53 1.36 -4.63 15.58
C SER A 53 1.81 -3.31 14.94
N ASP A 54 3.12 -3.04 14.93
CA ASP A 54 3.64 -1.79 14.37
C ASP A 54 3.44 -1.73 12.86
N THR A 55 3.64 -2.85 12.17
CA THR A 55 3.39 -2.95 10.73
C THR A 55 1.92 -2.73 10.41
N LYS A 56 1.02 -3.30 11.23
CA LYS A 56 -0.42 -3.06 11.07
C LYS A 56 -0.76 -1.59 11.21
N ASN A 57 -0.24 -0.93 12.23
CA ASN A 57 -0.52 0.48 12.46
C ASN A 57 0.07 1.36 11.35
N LEU A 58 1.26 1.04 10.88
CA LEU A 58 1.84 1.74 9.73
C LEU A 58 0.96 1.57 8.49
N CYS A 59 0.53 0.35 8.24
CA CYS A 59 -0.37 0.02 7.13
C CYS A 59 -1.67 0.83 7.19
N LEU A 60 -2.31 0.84 8.36
CA LEU A 60 -3.58 1.57 8.56
C LEU A 60 -3.39 3.08 8.39
N ALA A 61 -2.30 3.62 8.93
CA ALA A 61 -2.00 5.04 8.78
C ALA A 61 -1.87 5.42 7.29
N GLN A 62 -1.18 4.60 6.53
CA GLN A 62 -0.95 4.84 5.10
C GLN A 62 -2.23 4.64 4.28
N ALA A 63 -2.95 3.55 4.52
CA ALA A 63 -4.15 3.22 3.75
C ALA A 63 -5.29 4.20 4.02
N LYS A 64 -5.45 4.63 5.26
CA LYS A 64 -6.52 5.56 5.67
C LYS A 64 -6.07 7.02 5.65
N ARG A 65 -4.79 7.28 5.47
CA ARG A 65 -4.20 8.62 5.52
C ARG A 65 -4.50 9.32 6.84
N GLN A 66 -4.29 8.59 7.94
CA GLN A 66 -4.57 9.07 9.30
C GLN A 66 -3.33 8.91 10.17
N THR A 67 -2.76 10.02 10.61
CA THR A 67 -1.57 10.02 11.46
C THR A 67 -1.83 9.46 12.85
N SER A 68 -3.07 9.39 13.29
CA SER A 68 -3.41 8.84 14.60
C SER A 68 -2.86 7.42 14.80
N TYR A 69 -2.83 6.62 13.75
CA TYR A 69 -2.28 5.27 13.83
C TYR A 69 -0.77 5.28 14.05
N CYS A 70 -0.08 6.32 13.58
CA CYS A 70 1.37 6.44 13.77
C CYS A 70 1.72 6.51 15.24
N TYR A 71 0.90 7.18 16.05
CA TYR A 71 1.16 7.35 17.48
C TYR A 71 1.00 6.07 18.29
N SER A 72 0.36 5.05 17.72
CA SER A 72 0.24 3.73 18.35
C SER A 72 1.43 2.83 18.05
N ILE A 73 2.38 3.27 17.24
CA ILE A 73 3.55 2.49 16.88
C ILE A 73 4.57 2.55 18.02
N SER A 74 5.07 1.39 18.45
CA SER A 74 6.01 1.29 19.56
C SER A 74 7.45 1.64 19.15
N SER A 75 7.86 1.21 17.95
CA SER A 75 9.20 1.51 17.44
C SER A 75 9.33 2.99 17.11
N ALA A 76 10.28 3.68 17.72
CA ALA A 76 10.49 5.11 17.49
C ALA A 76 10.82 5.41 16.03
N ASP A 77 11.65 4.59 15.42
CA ASP A 77 12.02 4.78 14.02
C ASP A 77 10.83 4.59 13.09
N THR A 78 10.05 3.56 13.31
CA THR A 78 8.85 3.28 12.49
C THR A 78 7.81 4.38 12.68
N LYS A 79 7.62 4.85 13.91
CA LYS A 79 6.71 5.96 14.19
C LYS A 79 7.13 7.22 13.45
N ASN A 80 8.40 7.56 13.50
CA ASN A 80 8.91 8.75 12.81
C ASN A 80 8.77 8.62 11.30
N PHE A 81 9.05 7.45 10.76
CA PHE A 81 8.85 7.18 9.35
C PHE A 81 7.36 7.34 8.96
N CYS A 82 6.49 6.81 9.79
CA CYS A 82 5.04 6.93 9.60
C CYS A 82 4.62 8.40 9.55
N LEU A 83 5.01 9.17 10.56
CA LEU A 83 4.66 10.60 10.64
C LEU A 83 5.25 11.41 9.49
N ALA A 84 6.43 11.03 9.01
CA ALA A 84 7.07 11.71 7.90
C ALA A 84 6.36 11.45 6.57
N THR A 85 5.77 10.27 6.39
CA THR A 85 5.23 9.83 5.10
C THR A 85 3.71 9.90 5.00
N VAL A 86 3.00 9.92 6.12
CA VAL A 86 1.53 9.98 6.16
C VAL A 86 1.07 11.42 6.37
N ARG A 87 0.25 11.91 5.46
CA ARG A 87 -0.25 13.29 5.55
C ARG A 87 -1.70 13.39 5.17
#